data_ce292d2fc2089e1b107d1811da08a9c2
#
_entry.id   ce292d2fc2089e1b107d1811da08a9c2
#
_cell.length_a   1.000
_cell.length_b   1.000
_cell.length_c   1.000
_cell.angle_alpha   90.00
_cell.angle_beta   90.00
_cell.angle_gamma   90.00
#
_symmetry.space_group_name_H-M   'P 1'
#
loop_
_entity.id
_entity.type
_entity.pdbx_description
1 polymer ?
#
loop_
_entity_poly.entity_id
_entity_poly.type
_entity_poly.pdbx_seq_one_letter_code
_entity_poly.pdbx_strand_id
1 'polypeptide(L)'
;PLATKLAVNDHSCVNAATQWAGIAALEGPQDAVDEMVRAFDARRKLIVGKLNALPGVSCVTPLGAFYAFPNITGTGKTAGELQDLMLNEAGVATVAGTSFGALGEGYVRFSYAASAAQIEEAMSRIANIL
;
A
#
# COMPACT_ATOMS: atom_id res chain seq x y z
N PRO A 1 8.73 30.01 13.99
CA PRO A 1 8.93 31.30 13.28
C PRO A 1 9.70 31.15 11.96
N LEU A 2 10.84 30.42 11.89
CA LEU A 2 11.59 30.23 10.64
C LEU A 2 10.86 29.36 9.64
N ALA A 3 10.30 28.22 10.07
CA ALA A 3 9.50 27.34 9.21
C ALA A 3 8.31 28.06 8.60
N THR A 4 7.63 28.88 9.38
CA THR A 4 6.50 29.69 8.90
C THR A 4 6.94 30.70 7.84
N LYS A 5 8.07 31.36 8.05
CA LYS A 5 8.63 32.31 7.06
C LYS A 5 9.01 31.62 5.76
N LEU A 6 9.61 30.44 5.85
CA LEU A 6 9.94 29.64 4.66
C LEU A 6 8.68 29.21 3.92
N ALA A 7 7.68 28.67 4.62
CA ALA A 7 6.42 28.23 4.02
C ALA A 7 5.67 29.39 3.31
N VAL A 8 5.61 30.59 3.92
CA VAL A 8 4.97 31.76 3.30
C VAL A 8 5.69 32.21 2.03
N ASN A 9 7.03 32.10 1.98
CA ASN A 9 7.78 32.52 0.80
C ASN A 9 7.86 31.44 -0.29
N ASP A 10 7.72 30.16 0.08
CA ASP A 10 7.80 29.02 -0.85
C ASP A 10 6.40 28.68 -1.42
N HIS A 11 5.40 28.56 -0.55
CA HIS A 11 4.04 28.13 -0.93
C HIS A 11 3.03 29.27 -1.03
N SER A 12 3.33 30.43 -0.43
CA SER A 12 2.41 31.57 -0.25
C SER A 12 1.12 31.14 0.50
N CYS A 13 0.08 30.79 -0.23
CA CYS A 13 -1.17 30.26 0.30
C CYS A 13 -1.83 29.32 -0.70
N VAL A 14 -2.79 28.54 -0.21
CA VAL A 14 -3.63 27.70 -1.07
C VAL A 14 -4.46 28.59 -2.00
N ASN A 15 -4.44 28.31 -3.30
CA ASN A 15 -5.21 29.11 -4.26
C ASN A 15 -6.72 29.01 -3.99
N ALA A 16 -7.47 30.05 -4.39
CA ALA A 16 -8.90 30.17 -4.08
C ALA A 16 -9.74 29.01 -4.63
N ALA A 17 -9.43 28.51 -5.83
CA ALA A 17 -10.17 27.39 -6.41
C ALA A 17 -10.01 26.11 -5.56
N THR A 18 -8.81 25.85 -5.05
CA THR A 18 -8.55 24.69 -4.17
C THR A 18 -9.27 24.85 -2.83
N GLN A 19 -9.38 26.06 -2.28
CA GLN A 19 -10.14 26.31 -1.05
C GLN A 19 -11.63 25.98 -1.24
N TRP A 20 -12.23 26.42 -2.34
CA TRP A 20 -13.63 26.09 -2.68
C TRP A 20 -13.81 24.60 -2.94
N ALA A 21 -12.88 23.97 -3.61
CA ALA A 21 -12.89 22.50 -3.79
C ALA A 21 -12.82 21.76 -2.45
N GLY A 22 -12.01 22.26 -1.50
CA GLY A 22 -11.92 21.71 -0.14
C GLY A 22 -13.25 21.81 0.62
N ILE A 23 -13.93 22.96 0.54
CA ILE A 23 -15.26 23.13 1.14
C ILE A 23 -16.25 22.12 0.53
N ALA A 24 -16.31 22.03 -0.80
CA ALA A 24 -17.20 21.11 -1.48
C ALA A 24 -16.90 19.63 -1.13
N ALA A 25 -15.63 19.28 -0.95
CA ALA A 25 -15.23 17.93 -0.56
C ALA A 25 -15.65 17.58 0.88
N LEU A 26 -15.62 18.54 1.80
CA LEU A 26 -15.94 18.31 3.21
C LEU A 26 -17.45 18.42 3.51
N GLU A 27 -18.16 19.33 2.84
CA GLU A 27 -19.57 19.62 3.10
C GLU A 27 -20.51 18.91 2.11
N GLY A 28 -19.96 18.42 0.98
CA GLY A 28 -20.73 17.71 -0.05
C GLY A 28 -21.10 16.27 0.33
N PRO A 29 -21.86 15.58 -0.53
CA PRO A 29 -22.23 14.17 -0.31
C PRO A 29 -21.01 13.27 -0.15
N GLN A 30 -21.03 12.36 0.84
CA GLN A 30 -19.94 11.45 1.15
C GLN A 30 -20.14 10.03 0.57
N ASP A 31 -21.23 9.76 -0.13
CA ASP A 31 -21.59 8.42 -0.64
C ASP A 31 -20.46 7.76 -1.46
N ALA A 32 -19.79 8.56 -2.31
CA ALA A 32 -18.66 8.06 -3.12
C ALA A 32 -17.45 7.68 -2.25
N VAL A 33 -17.21 8.41 -1.16
CA VAL A 33 -16.13 8.10 -0.19
C VAL A 33 -16.46 6.80 0.52
N ASP A 34 -17.71 6.63 0.99
CA ASP A 34 -18.16 5.43 1.68
C ASP A 34 -18.10 4.20 0.78
N GLU A 35 -18.46 4.34 -0.50
CA GLU A 35 -18.32 3.26 -1.49
C GLU A 35 -16.86 2.87 -1.69
N MET A 36 -15.97 3.86 -1.84
CA MET A 36 -14.53 3.63 -1.98
C MET A 36 -13.94 2.95 -0.75
N VAL A 37 -14.31 3.38 0.46
CA VAL A 37 -13.86 2.78 1.73
C VAL A 37 -14.31 1.31 1.80
N ARG A 38 -15.57 1.00 1.47
CA ARG A 38 -16.07 -0.38 1.42
C ARG A 38 -15.28 -1.25 0.43
N ALA A 39 -14.97 -0.71 -0.76
CA ALA A 39 -14.17 -1.41 -1.76
C ALA A 39 -12.74 -1.69 -1.27
N PHE A 40 -12.10 -0.71 -0.64
CA PHE A 40 -10.77 -0.89 -0.05
C PHE A 40 -10.77 -1.86 1.13
N ASP A 41 -11.78 -1.85 1.97
CA ASP A 41 -11.91 -2.83 3.09
C ASP A 41 -12.03 -4.27 2.58
N ALA A 42 -12.80 -4.49 1.53
CA ALA A 42 -12.91 -5.80 0.88
C ALA A 42 -11.55 -6.27 0.31
N ARG A 43 -10.83 -5.38 -0.39
CA ARG A 43 -9.49 -5.68 -0.94
C ARG A 43 -8.46 -5.91 0.16
N ARG A 44 -8.52 -5.15 1.25
CA ARG A 44 -7.67 -5.34 2.44
C ARG A 44 -7.83 -6.74 3.03
N LYS A 45 -9.07 -7.18 3.25
CA LYS A 45 -9.36 -8.52 3.76
C LYS A 45 -8.88 -9.61 2.81
N LEU A 46 -9.09 -9.41 1.50
CA LEU A 46 -8.64 -10.33 0.47
C LEU A 46 -7.12 -10.50 0.48
N ILE A 47 -6.37 -9.39 0.37
CA ILE A 47 -4.90 -9.47 0.27
C ILE A 47 -4.27 -10.03 1.55
N VAL A 48 -4.75 -9.63 2.74
CA VAL A 48 -4.23 -10.13 4.01
C VAL A 48 -4.48 -11.63 4.15
N GLY A 49 -5.67 -12.10 3.78
CA GLY A 49 -5.98 -13.54 3.78
C GLY A 49 -5.08 -14.33 2.84
N LYS A 50 -4.86 -13.82 1.63
CA LYS A 50 -3.98 -14.44 0.63
C LYS A 50 -2.51 -14.45 1.06
N LEU A 51 -2.00 -13.33 1.62
CA LEU A 51 -0.63 -13.25 2.13
C LEU A 51 -0.39 -14.24 3.26
N ASN A 52 -1.31 -14.35 4.21
CA ASN A 52 -1.20 -15.30 5.32
C ASN A 52 -1.36 -16.77 4.90
N ALA A 53 -1.83 -17.04 3.70
CA ALA A 53 -1.88 -18.40 3.14
C ALA A 53 -0.57 -18.82 2.42
N LEU A 54 0.35 -17.87 2.17
CA LEU A 54 1.64 -18.17 1.55
C LEU A 54 2.61 -18.79 2.57
N PRO A 55 3.41 -19.78 2.17
CA PRO A 55 4.40 -20.39 3.05
C PRO A 55 5.47 -19.37 3.46
N GLY A 56 5.73 -19.28 4.76
CA GLY A 56 6.79 -18.41 5.30
C GLY A 56 6.44 -16.91 5.34
N VAL A 57 5.20 -16.53 5.04
CA VAL A 57 4.71 -15.14 5.04
C VAL A 57 3.70 -14.93 6.15
N SER A 58 3.79 -13.82 6.86
CA SER A 58 2.79 -13.41 7.86
C SER A 58 2.48 -11.92 7.74
N CYS A 59 1.22 -11.57 7.71
CA CYS A 59 0.76 -10.20 7.55
C CYS A 59 -0.20 -9.80 8.67
N VAL A 60 0.18 -8.77 9.43
CA VAL A 60 -0.73 -8.09 10.36
C VAL A 60 -1.77 -7.32 9.55
N THR A 61 -3.03 -7.38 9.98
CA THR A 61 -4.11 -6.63 9.32
C THR A 61 -3.87 -5.13 9.47
N PRO A 62 -3.63 -4.38 8.38
CA PRO A 62 -3.47 -2.92 8.46
C PRO A 62 -4.80 -2.26 8.81
N LEU A 63 -4.75 -1.21 9.63
CA LEU A 63 -5.94 -0.46 10.05
C LEU A 63 -6.19 0.79 9.19
N GLY A 64 -5.28 1.12 8.27
CA GLY A 64 -5.39 2.29 7.41
C GLY A 64 -4.54 2.17 6.15
N ALA A 65 -4.57 3.21 5.33
CA ALA A 65 -3.92 3.27 4.01
C ALA A 65 -4.42 2.16 3.05
N PHE A 66 -3.66 1.90 2.01
CA PHE A 66 -3.91 0.85 1.01
C PHE A 66 -2.65 -0.02 0.79
N TYR A 67 -1.87 -0.21 1.85
CA TYR A 67 -0.66 -1.02 1.85
C TYR A 67 -0.74 -2.15 2.87
N ALA A 68 -0.27 -3.33 2.47
CA ALA A 68 0.06 -4.45 3.35
C ALA A 68 1.58 -4.58 3.44
N PHE A 69 2.10 -4.88 4.63
CA PHE A 69 3.54 -4.95 4.89
C PHE A 69 3.86 -6.27 5.62
N PRO A 70 3.74 -7.42 4.91
CA PRO A 70 3.98 -8.73 5.50
C PRO A 70 5.44 -8.93 5.89
N ASN A 71 5.63 -9.66 6.98
CA ASN A 71 6.90 -10.29 7.31
C ASN A 71 7.11 -11.50 6.40
N ILE A 72 8.31 -11.60 5.81
CA ILE A 72 8.66 -12.63 4.83
C ILE A 72 9.86 -13.48 5.29
N THR A 73 10.31 -13.33 6.53
CA THR A 73 11.50 -13.99 7.06
C THR A 73 11.39 -15.52 6.98
N GLY A 74 10.17 -16.07 7.10
CA GLY A 74 9.92 -17.51 6.98
C GLY A 74 10.15 -18.08 5.57
N THR A 75 10.31 -17.24 4.54
CA THR A 75 10.64 -17.67 3.18
C THR A 75 12.15 -17.97 3.00
N GLY A 76 12.97 -17.55 3.96
CA GLY A 76 14.43 -17.66 3.89
C GLY A 76 15.10 -16.69 2.89
N LYS A 77 14.35 -15.78 2.30
CA LYS A 77 14.84 -14.76 1.35
C LYS A 77 14.94 -13.39 2.00
N THR A 78 15.89 -12.59 1.54
CA THR A 78 15.94 -11.15 1.87
C THR A 78 14.81 -10.39 1.18
N ALA A 79 14.51 -9.19 1.68
CA ALA A 79 13.48 -8.32 1.10
C ALA A 79 13.75 -7.99 -0.38
N GLY A 80 15.02 -7.75 -0.74
CA GLY A 80 15.43 -7.47 -2.12
C GLY A 80 15.28 -8.69 -3.03
N GLU A 81 15.79 -9.85 -2.60
CA GLU A 81 15.69 -11.10 -3.37
C GLU A 81 14.22 -11.46 -3.66
N LEU A 82 13.36 -11.31 -2.66
CA LEU A 82 11.95 -11.63 -2.85
C LEU A 82 11.23 -10.63 -3.76
N GLN A 83 11.55 -9.32 -3.65
CA GLN A 83 11.05 -8.30 -4.57
C GLN A 83 11.42 -8.64 -6.02
N ASP A 84 12.69 -8.95 -6.26
CA ASP A 84 13.20 -9.25 -7.60
C ASP A 84 12.59 -10.55 -8.16
N LEU A 85 12.44 -11.58 -7.33
CA LEU A 85 11.77 -12.82 -7.70
C LEU A 85 10.31 -12.58 -8.11
N MET A 86 9.55 -11.83 -7.29
CA MET A 86 8.15 -11.49 -7.60
C MET A 86 8.03 -10.70 -8.90
N LEU A 87 8.94 -9.75 -9.14
CA LEU A 87 8.91 -8.95 -10.36
C LEU A 87 9.26 -9.78 -11.60
N ASN A 88 10.35 -10.54 -11.55
CA ASN A 88 10.90 -11.19 -12.73
C ASN A 88 10.17 -12.49 -13.09
N GLU A 89 9.71 -13.26 -12.11
CA GLU A 89 9.08 -14.57 -12.34
C GLU A 89 7.56 -14.54 -12.23
N ALA A 90 6.99 -13.74 -11.31
CA ALA A 90 5.55 -13.62 -11.18
C ALA A 90 4.96 -12.41 -11.93
N GLY A 91 5.79 -11.45 -12.37
CA GLY A 91 5.33 -10.19 -12.97
C GLY A 91 4.55 -9.30 -11.99
N VAL A 92 4.89 -9.40 -10.70
CA VAL A 92 4.22 -8.65 -9.63
C VAL A 92 5.19 -7.64 -9.01
N ALA A 93 4.88 -6.36 -9.20
CA ALA A 93 5.68 -5.27 -8.63
C ALA A 93 5.35 -5.07 -7.15
N THR A 94 6.39 -5.14 -6.32
CA THR A 94 6.34 -4.88 -4.87
C THR A 94 7.50 -3.98 -4.49
N VAL A 95 7.62 -3.58 -3.23
CA VAL A 95 8.73 -2.75 -2.76
C VAL A 95 9.37 -3.41 -1.55
N ALA A 96 10.67 -3.69 -1.65
CA ALA A 96 11.45 -4.21 -0.52
C ALA A 96 11.37 -3.27 0.68
N GLY A 97 11.18 -3.82 1.87
CA GLY A 97 11.05 -3.03 3.09
C GLY A 97 12.28 -2.17 3.38
N THR A 98 13.46 -2.61 2.96
CA THR A 98 14.72 -1.85 3.07
C THR A 98 14.68 -0.48 2.38
N SER A 99 13.81 -0.30 1.38
CA SER A 99 13.57 1.02 0.76
C SER A 99 12.98 2.05 1.74
N PHE A 100 12.48 1.60 2.89
CA PHE A 100 11.92 2.45 3.97
C PHE A 100 12.84 2.52 5.19
N GLY A 101 14.06 2.02 5.08
CA GLY A 101 15.08 2.02 6.13
C GLY A 101 15.54 0.61 6.52
N ALA A 102 16.65 0.54 7.24
CA ALA A 102 17.31 -0.73 7.59
C ALA A 102 16.41 -1.70 8.38
N LEU A 103 15.48 -1.20 9.19
CA LEU A 103 14.52 -2.01 9.94
C LEU A 103 13.42 -2.64 9.07
N GLY A 104 13.37 -2.29 7.79
CA GLY A 104 12.47 -2.90 6.82
C GLY A 104 12.96 -4.23 6.24
N GLU A 105 14.17 -4.68 6.61
CA GLU A 105 14.61 -6.02 6.20
C GLU A 105 13.70 -7.11 6.78
N GLY A 106 13.43 -8.14 5.99
CA GLY A 106 12.46 -9.18 6.32
C GLY A 106 11.00 -8.79 6.04
N TYR A 107 10.77 -7.65 5.37
CA TYR A 107 9.43 -7.17 4.98
C TYR A 107 9.38 -6.77 3.51
N VAL A 108 8.19 -6.91 2.90
CA VAL A 108 7.91 -6.43 1.53
C VAL A 108 6.58 -5.69 1.53
N ARG A 109 6.52 -4.50 0.90
CA ARG A 109 5.30 -3.72 0.79
C ARG A 109 4.50 -4.08 -0.44
N PHE A 110 3.24 -4.41 -0.24
CA PHE A 110 2.22 -4.58 -1.27
C PHE A 110 1.26 -3.38 -1.27
N SER A 111 0.83 -2.96 -2.46
CA SER A 111 -0.31 -2.06 -2.61
C SER A 111 -1.55 -2.86 -2.99
N TYR A 112 -2.70 -2.60 -2.33
CA TYR A 112 -3.98 -3.18 -2.74
C TYR A 112 -4.91 -2.15 -3.41
N ALA A 113 -4.32 -1.09 -3.97
CA ALA A 113 -5.00 -0.14 -4.85
C ALA A 113 -5.16 -0.70 -6.27
N ALA A 114 -5.62 -1.94 -6.37
CA ALA A 114 -5.87 -2.67 -7.61
C ALA A 114 -7.25 -3.35 -7.54
N SER A 115 -7.77 -3.87 -8.64
CA SER A 115 -9.03 -4.64 -8.59
C SER A 115 -8.87 -5.96 -7.81
N ALA A 116 -9.97 -6.49 -7.26
CA ALA A 116 -9.93 -7.77 -6.55
C ALA A 116 -9.39 -8.90 -7.46
N ALA A 117 -9.79 -8.92 -8.73
CA ALA A 117 -9.31 -9.90 -9.70
C ALA A 117 -7.79 -9.81 -9.94
N GLN A 118 -7.24 -8.59 -10.02
CA GLN A 118 -5.79 -8.39 -10.15
C GLN A 118 -5.04 -8.83 -8.89
N ILE A 119 -5.60 -8.59 -7.71
CA ILE A 119 -5.02 -9.06 -6.45
C ILE A 119 -5.02 -10.59 -6.41
N GLU A 120 -6.13 -11.25 -6.75
CA GLU A 120 -6.22 -12.71 -6.79
C GLU A 120 -5.22 -13.32 -7.77
N GLU A 121 -5.12 -12.78 -8.97
CA GLU A 121 -4.17 -13.21 -10.00
C GLU A 121 -2.71 -13.04 -9.53
N ALA A 122 -2.36 -11.87 -8.99
CA ALA A 122 -1.02 -11.61 -8.47
C ALA A 122 -0.66 -12.60 -7.36
N MET A 123 -1.57 -12.83 -6.41
CA MET A 123 -1.33 -13.75 -5.30
C MET A 123 -1.22 -15.22 -5.76
N SER A 124 -1.97 -15.61 -6.79
CA SER A 124 -1.85 -16.94 -7.41
C SER A 124 -0.48 -17.13 -8.08
N ARG A 125 0.01 -16.11 -8.80
CA ARG A 125 1.34 -16.16 -9.42
C ARG A 125 2.46 -16.24 -8.38
N ILE A 126 2.36 -15.45 -7.30
CA ILE A 126 3.33 -15.49 -6.20
C ILE A 126 3.35 -16.86 -5.51
N ALA A 127 2.19 -17.47 -5.30
CA ALA A 127 2.10 -18.79 -4.69
C ALA A 127 2.79 -19.90 -5.49
N ASN A 128 2.95 -19.73 -6.81
CA ASN A 128 3.62 -20.70 -7.68
C ASN A 128 5.15 -20.59 -7.66
N ILE A 129 5.70 -19.51 -7.11
CA ILE A 129 7.15 -19.27 -7.08
C ILE A 129 7.76 -19.34 -5.68
N LEU A 130 6.92 -19.48 -4.63
CA LEU A 130 7.30 -19.64 -3.22
C LEU A 130 7.18 -21.11 -2.80
#